data_57662883e720374c1f6ef9ae39217097
#
_entry.id   57662883e720374c1f6ef9ae39217097
#
_cell.length_a   1.000
_cell.length_b   1.000
_cell.length_c   1.000
_cell.angle_alpha   90.00
_cell.angle_beta   90.00
_cell.angle_gamma   90.00
#
_symmetry.space_group_name_H-M   'P 1'
#
loop_
_entity.id
_entity.type
_entity.pdbx_description
1 polymer ?
#
loop_
_entity_poly.entity_id
_entity_poly.type
_entity_poly.pdbx_seq_one_letter_code
_entity_poly.pdbx_strand_id
1 'polypeptide(L)'
;MTIQPDHWIRKMAHEHGMIEPFVEKQVSSHVISYGVSSYGYDVRIADEYKIFTDVFSAIVDPKMFDPKSMVDFKGDVCIIPPNSFVLARTIEYFRIPRNVLTICVGKSTYARCGLIVNVTPFEPEWEGFVTLEISNTTPLPAKVYSNEGIAQVLFFTADEVCETSYKDRKGKYDKQTGVVPAKVIK
;
A
#
# COMPACT_ATOMS: atom_id res chain seq x y z
N MET A 1 13.41 -7.89 18.18
CA MET A 1 12.77 -7.23 17.02
C MET A 1 13.02 -5.73 17.08
N THR A 2 13.61 -5.14 16.04
CA THR A 2 14.08 -3.76 16.05
C THR A 2 13.55 -2.99 14.84
N ILE A 3 13.01 -1.78 15.08
CA ILE A 3 12.63 -0.87 14.00
C ILE A 3 13.89 -0.34 13.31
N GLN A 4 13.85 -0.22 11.99
CA GLN A 4 15.02 0.11 11.18
C GLN A 4 15.05 1.60 10.81
N PRO A 5 16.21 2.26 10.99
CA PRO A 5 16.39 3.67 10.70
C PRO A 5 16.65 3.93 9.20
N ASP A 6 16.63 5.20 8.83
CA ASP A 6 16.77 5.70 7.48
C ASP A 6 18.02 5.19 6.73
N HIS A 7 19.19 5.15 7.40
CA HIS A 7 20.42 4.66 6.78
C HIS A 7 20.36 3.17 6.44
N TRP A 8 19.66 2.35 7.26
CA TRP A 8 19.43 0.95 6.97
C TRP A 8 18.48 0.80 5.76
N ILE A 9 17.41 1.61 5.70
CA ILE A 9 16.46 1.59 4.58
C ILE A 9 17.17 1.93 3.27
N ARG A 10 18.04 2.98 3.25
CA ARG A 10 18.85 3.33 2.08
C ARG A 10 19.77 2.18 1.67
N LYS A 11 20.47 1.58 2.62
CA LYS A 11 21.33 0.42 2.35
C LYS A 11 20.57 -0.72 1.70
N MET A 12 19.44 -1.11 2.26
CA MET A 12 18.62 -2.22 1.74
C MET A 12 18.03 -1.91 0.36
N ALA A 13 17.64 -0.67 0.10
CA ALA A 13 17.16 -0.26 -1.20
C ALA A 13 18.26 -0.34 -2.28
N HIS A 14 19.47 0.16 -1.98
CA HIS A 14 20.59 0.18 -2.94
C HIS A 14 21.22 -1.19 -3.18
N GLU A 15 21.51 -1.94 -2.10
CA GLU A 15 22.24 -3.20 -2.19
C GLU A 15 21.36 -4.39 -2.55
N HIS A 16 20.08 -4.34 -2.19
CA HIS A 16 19.15 -5.47 -2.33
C HIS A 16 17.89 -5.16 -3.16
N GLY A 17 17.73 -3.92 -3.64
CA GLY A 17 16.55 -3.53 -4.40
C GLY A 17 15.25 -3.67 -3.61
N MET A 18 15.30 -3.46 -2.27
CA MET A 18 14.14 -3.66 -1.39
C MET A 18 12.96 -2.75 -1.77
N ILE A 19 13.23 -1.56 -2.30
CA ILE A 19 12.25 -0.56 -2.75
C ILE A 19 12.67 -0.04 -4.12
N GLU A 20 11.79 -0.08 -5.11
CA GLU A 20 12.09 0.39 -6.47
C GLU A 20 10.84 0.99 -7.15
N PRO A 21 10.86 2.25 -7.70
CA PRO A 21 11.97 3.21 -7.61
C PRO A 21 12.14 3.77 -6.19
N PHE A 22 13.38 4.01 -5.78
CA PHE A 22 13.72 4.48 -4.44
C PHE A 22 13.96 6.00 -4.42
N VAL A 23 13.41 6.70 -3.41
CA VAL A 23 13.60 8.14 -3.19
C VAL A 23 14.36 8.34 -1.89
N GLU A 24 15.64 8.69 -1.99
CA GLU A 24 16.61 8.72 -0.87
C GLU A 24 16.31 9.74 0.22
N LYS A 25 15.60 10.83 -0.12
CA LYS A 25 15.26 11.93 0.79
C LYS A 25 13.76 12.19 0.76
N GLN A 26 13.26 12.72 1.85
CA GLN A 26 11.87 13.15 1.87
C GLN A 26 11.65 14.35 0.94
N VAL A 27 10.70 14.21 0.01
CA VAL A 27 10.22 15.28 -0.87
C VAL A 27 8.92 15.81 -0.28
N SER A 28 8.82 17.15 -0.08
CA SER A 28 7.65 17.76 0.58
C SER A 28 7.26 19.13 -0.01
N SER A 29 7.96 19.60 -1.06
CA SER A 29 7.65 20.89 -1.67
C SER A 29 6.45 20.79 -2.60
N HIS A 30 5.34 21.44 -2.23
CA HIS A 30 4.07 21.48 -2.98
C HIS A 30 3.37 20.11 -3.20
N VAL A 31 3.76 19.09 -2.46
CA VAL A 31 3.19 17.73 -2.54
C VAL A 31 2.97 17.16 -1.14
N ILE A 32 2.07 16.18 -1.01
CA ILE A 32 1.99 15.36 0.19
C ILE A 32 3.26 14.50 0.23
N SER A 33 4.04 14.63 1.28
CA SER A 33 5.42 14.18 1.35
C SER A 33 5.59 12.68 1.12
N TYR A 34 6.69 12.31 0.44
CA TYR A 34 7.09 10.92 0.16
C TYR A 34 8.62 10.75 0.21
N GLY A 35 9.08 9.50 0.20
CA GLY A 35 10.50 9.14 0.29
C GLY A 35 10.92 8.72 1.71
N VAL A 36 12.23 8.64 1.95
CA VAL A 36 12.78 8.17 3.24
C VAL A 36 12.47 9.16 4.35
N SER A 37 11.93 8.64 5.46
CA SER A 37 11.77 9.32 6.75
C SER A 37 12.73 8.73 7.79
N SER A 38 12.70 9.21 9.04
CA SER A 38 13.65 8.79 10.09
C SER A 38 13.65 7.28 10.37
N TYR A 39 12.45 6.65 10.40
CA TYR A 39 12.25 5.23 10.70
C TYR A 39 11.24 4.57 9.76
N GLY A 40 11.18 5.02 8.51
CA GLY A 40 10.24 4.47 7.55
C GLY A 40 10.44 5.05 6.16
N TYR A 41 9.55 4.64 5.26
CA TYR A 41 9.49 5.12 3.88
C TYR A 41 8.06 5.52 3.55
N ASP A 42 7.88 6.78 3.15
CA ASP A 42 6.59 7.28 2.70
C ASP A 42 6.37 6.89 1.23
N VAL A 43 5.42 5.99 0.99
CA VAL A 43 5.10 5.47 -0.34
C VAL A 43 4.20 6.42 -1.10
N ARG A 44 4.35 6.42 -2.44
CA ARG A 44 3.48 7.16 -3.36
C ARG A 44 2.35 6.27 -3.88
N ILE A 45 1.20 6.87 -4.10
CA ILE A 45 0.11 6.22 -4.81
C ILE A 45 0.28 6.38 -6.33
N ALA A 46 0.05 5.30 -7.08
CA ALA A 46 0.02 5.33 -8.54
C ALA A 46 -1.26 5.99 -9.08
N ASP A 47 -1.34 6.18 -10.39
CA ASP A 47 -2.47 6.78 -11.10
C ASP A 47 -3.57 5.76 -11.50
N GLU A 48 -3.51 4.54 -10.98
CA GLU A 48 -4.41 3.43 -11.27
C GLU A 48 -5.26 3.10 -10.04
N TYR A 49 -6.58 3.11 -10.22
CA TYR A 49 -7.55 2.92 -9.16
C TYR A 49 -8.66 1.94 -9.57
N LYS A 50 -9.25 1.28 -8.58
CA LYS A 50 -10.52 0.57 -8.70
C LYS A 50 -11.49 1.17 -7.67
N ILE A 51 -12.48 1.91 -8.16
CA ILE A 51 -13.47 2.61 -7.34
C ILE A 51 -14.61 1.65 -7.04
N PHE A 52 -14.96 1.48 -5.76
CA PHE A 52 -16.10 0.65 -5.36
C PHE A 52 -17.42 1.29 -5.76
N THR A 53 -18.32 0.47 -6.28
CA THR A 53 -19.70 0.83 -6.61
C THR A 53 -20.67 -0.22 -6.07
N ASP A 54 -21.82 0.22 -5.59
CA ASP A 54 -22.90 -0.62 -5.06
C ASP A 54 -23.96 -1.01 -6.11
N VAL A 55 -23.75 -0.64 -7.37
CA VAL A 55 -24.75 -0.83 -8.46
C VAL A 55 -25.01 -2.31 -8.76
N PHE A 56 -24.03 -3.17 -8.58
CA PHE A 56 -24.07 -4.56 -9.03
C PHE A 56 -24.18 -5.60 -7.92
N SER A 57 -24.08 -5.20 -6.64
CA SER A 57 -24.11 -6.12 -5.52
C SER A 57 -24.84 -5.51 -4.32
N ALA A 58 -25.72 -6.27 -3.72
CA ALA A 58 -26.42 -5.88 -2.49
C ALA A 58 -25.61 -6.18 -1.21
N ILE A 59 -24.58 -7.03 -1.31
CA ILE A 59 -23.77 -7.49 -0.17
C ILE A 59 -22.31 -7.62 -0.63
N VAL A 60 -21.39 -7.14 0.20
CA VAL A 60 -19.96 -7.38 0.01
C VAL A 60 -19.59 -8.71 0.69
N ASP A 61 -19.27 -9.71 -0.11
CA ASP A 61 -18.82 -11.02 0.40
C ASP A 61 -17.35 -11.25 0.04
N PRO A 62 -16.43 -11.32 1.00
CA PRO A 62 -15.01 -11.52 0.73
C PRO A 62 -14.69 -12.91 0.15
N LYS A 63 -15.60 -13.88 0.28
CA LYS A 63 -15.46 -15.22 -0.33
C LYS A 63 -16.01 -15.28 -1.75
N MET A 64 -16.91 -14.37 -2.11
CA MET A 64 -17.60 -14.31 -3.41
C MET A 64 -17.62 -12.87 -3.95
N PHE A 65 -16.54 -12.13 -3.80
CA PHE A 65 -16.43 -10.74 -4.24
C PHE A 65 -16.72 -10.63 -5.74
N ASP A 66 -17.73 -9.82 -6.12
CA ASP A 66 -18.06 -9.56 -7.52
C ASP A 66 -17.12 -8.48 -8.09
N PRO A 67 -16.26 -8.81 -9.07
CA PRO A 67 -15.39 -7.83 -9.71
C PRO A 67 -16.12 -6.65 -10.37
N LYS A 68 -17.40 -6.81 -10.73
CA LYS A 68 -18.25 -5.74 -11.30
C LYS A 68 -18.55 -4.64 -10.28
N SER A 69 -18.34 -4.90 -8.98
CA SER A 69 -18.43 -3.88 -7.93
C SER A 69 -17.27 -2.90 -7.93
N MET A 70 -16.31 -3.04 -8.86
CA MET A 70 -15.19 -2.14 -9.03
C MET A 70 -15.19 -1.52 -10.43
N VAL A 71 -15.03 -0.20 -10.48
CA VAL A 71 -14.84 0.56 -11.73
C VAL A 71 -13.40 1.00 -11.83
N ASP A 72 -12.74 0.65 -12.94
CA ASP A 72 -11.36 1.05 -13.21
C ASP A 72 -11.33 2.55 -13.54
N PHE A 73 -10.40 3.25 -12.91
CA PHE A 73 -10.14 4.67 -13.14
C PHE A 73 -8.62 4.91 -13.21
N LYS A 74 -8.20 5.77 -14.14
CA LYS A 74 -6.82 6.22 -14.26
C LYS A 74 -6.78 7.74 -14.37
N GLY A 75 -5.95 8.39 -13.54
CA GLY A 75 -5.81 9.84 -13.57
C GLY A 75 -5.00 10.40 -12.40
N ASP A 76 -4.65 11.69 -12.50
CA ASP A 76 -3.82 12.37 -11.50
C ASP A 76 -4.54 12.63 -10.17
N VAL A 77 -5.88 12.67 -10.18
CA VAL A 77 -6.71 12.86 -9.00
C VAL A 77 -7.85 11.87 -9.02
N CYS A 78 -7.90 11.01 -8.01
CA CYS A 78 -9.04 10.13 -7.78
C CYS A 78 -10.02 10.79 -6.81
N ILE A 79 -11.32 10.75 -7.14
CA ILE A 79 -12.41 11.19 -6.25
C ILE A 79 -13.08 9.96 -5.67
N ILE A 80 -12.92 9.77 -4.36
CA ILE A 80 -13.57 8.67 -3.63
C ILE A 80 -14.98 9.11 -3.23
N PRO A 81 -16.04 8.39 -3.62
CA PRO A 81 -17.40 8.73 -3.22
C PRO A 81 -17.59 8.77 -1.70
N PRO A 82 -18.60 9.48 -1.19
CA PRO A 82 -18.92 9.49 0.24
C PRO A 82 -19.16 8.08 0.79
N ASN A 83 -18.64 7.78 1.98
CA ASN A 83 -18.82 6.48 2.66
C ASN A 83 -18.47 5.26 1.79
N SER A 84 -17.52 5.42 0.86
CA SER A 84 -17.06 4.40 -0.07
C SER A 84 -15.55 4.18 0.05
N PHE A 85 -14.98 3.31 -0.77
CA PHE A 85 -13.55 3.04 -0.80
C PHE A 85 -13.03 2.84 -2.22
N VAL A 86 -11.71 2.93 -2.35
CA VAL A 86 -11.00 2.58 -3.57
C VAL A 86 -9.85 1.64 -3.25
N LEU A 87 -9.50 0.80 -4.21
CA LEU A 87 -8.22 0.12 -4.25
C LEU A 87 -7.30 0.89 -5.18
N ALA A 88 -6.06 1.03 -4.77
CA ALA A 88 -4.99 1.60 -5.58
C ALA A 88 -3.73 0.75 -5.42
N ARG A 89 -2.62 1.14 -6.02
CA ARG A 89 -1.32 0.52 -5.77
C ARG A 89 -0.25 1.56 -5.50
N THR A 90 0.82 1.12 -4.89
CA THR A 90 2.04 1.94 -4.77
C THR A 90 2.72 2.11 -6.13
N ILE A 91 3.47 3.23 -6.30
CA ILE A 91 4.46 3.37 -7.39
C ILE A 91 5.64 2.45 -7.10
N GLU A 92 6.02 2.35 -5.85
CA GLU A 92 7.13 1.55 -5.39
C GLU A 92 6.80 0.06 -5.43
N TYR A 93 7.71 -0.71 -6.01
CA TYR A 93 7.77 -2.16 -5.95
C TYR A 93 8.63 -2.57 -4.76
N PHE A 94 8.19 -3.53 -3.97
CA PHE A 94 8.87 -4.00 -2.77
C PHE A 94 9.40 -5.41 -2.93
N ARG A 95 10.56 -5.69 -2.32
CA ARG A 95 11.13 -7.03 -2.14
C ARG A 95 11.55 -7.17 -0.68
N ILE A 96 10.71 -7.79 0.13
CA ILE A 96 10.90 -7.86 1.58
C ILE A 96 11.86 -9.00 1.92
N PRO A 97 12.96 -8.74 2.64
CA PRO A 97 13.89 -9.78 3.09
C PRO A 97 13.23 -10.76 4.07
N ARG A 98 13.77 -11.99 4.14
CA ARG A 98 13.21 -13.06 4.98
C ARG A 98 13.20 -12.74 6.48
N ASN A 99 14.10 -11.89 6.95
CA ASN A 99 14.17 -11.47 8.35
C ASN A 99 13.46 -10.13 8.65
N VAL A 100 12.66 -9.63 7.70
CA VAL A 100 11.98 -8.34 7.81
C VAL A 100 10.47 -8.52 7.79
N LEU A 101 9.79 -7.86 8.72
CA LEU A 101 8.36 -7.63 8.72
C LEU A 101 8.10 -6.14 8.54
N THR A 102 7.05 -5.77 7.80
CA THR A 102 6.65 -4.37 7.65
C THR A 102 5.31 -4.08 8.29
N ILE A 103 5.12 -2.84 8.70
CA ILE A 103 3.81 -2.29 9.07
C ILE A 103 3.59 -1.04 8.22
N CYS A 104 2.43 -0.93 7.58
CA CYS A 104 2.05 0.23 6.79
C CYS A 104 0.95 1.01 7.52
N VAL A 105 1.13 2.34 7.64
CA VAL A 105 0.18 3.25 8.28
C VAL A 105 -0.13 4.43 7.37
N GLY A 106 -1.39 4.88 7.36
CA GLY A 106 -1.82 6.03 6.56
C GLY A 106 -1.15 7.33 7.00
N LYS A 107 -0.95 8.26 6.06
CA LYS A 107 -0.41 9.60 6.36
C LYS A 107 -1.41 10.46 7.13
N SER A 108 -0.90 11.21 8.09
CA SER A 108 -1.69 12.09 8.96
C SER A 108 -2.49 13.15 8.20
N THR A 109 -2.02 13.59 7.04
CA THR A 109 -2.74 14.54 6.16
C THR A 109 -4.09 13.97 5.74
N TYR A 110 -4.12 12.74 5.23
CA TYR A 110 -5.35 12.06 4.82
C TYR A 110 -6.20 11.64 6.03
N ALA A 111 -5.57 11.12 7.09
CA ALA A 111 -6.28 10.72 8.30
C ALA A 111 -7.08 11.87 8.92
N ARG A 112 -6.53 13.09 8.93
CA ARG A 112 -7.22 14.30 9.41
C ARG A 112 -8.35 14.79 8.52
N CYS A 113 -8.42 14.30 7.28
CA CYS A 113 -9.52 14.53 6.35
C CYS A 113 -10.54 13.39 6.36
N GLY A 114 -10.46 12.43 7.30
CA GLY A 114 -11.38 11.31 7.38
C GLY A 114 -11.12 10.21 6.34
N LEU A 115 -9.91 10.16 5.78
CA LEU A 115 -9.50 9.09 4.88
C LEU A 115 -8.64 8.08 5.65
N ILE A 116 -9.02 6.82 5.58
CA ILE A 116 -8.30 5.72 6.22
C ILE A 116 -7.59 4.92 5.13
N VAL A 117 -6.28 4.77 5.27
CA VAL A 117 -5.49 3.86 4.46
C VAL A 117 -5.23 2.61 5.28
N ASN A 118 -5.74 1.49 4.83
CA ASN A 118 -5.54 0.19 5.44
C ASN A 118 -4.65 -0.66 4.53
N VAL A 119 -3.62 -1.26 5.09
CA VAL A 119 -2.74 -2.20 4.38
C VAL A 119 -2.28 -3.26 5.35
N THR A 120 -2.40 -4.52 4.98
CA THR A 120 -1.88 -5.62 5.80
C THR A 120 -0.34 -5.65 5.76
N PRO A 121 0.33 -6.20 6.78
CA PRO A 121 1.80 -6.30 6.78
C PRO A 121 2.34 -6.99 5.53
N PHE A 122 3.44 -6.45 4.96
CA PHE A 122 4.20 -7.20 3.96
C PHE A 122 5.06 -8.19 4.71
N GLU A 123 4.76 -9.45 4.53
CA GLU A 123 5.41 -10.53 5.24
C GLU A 123 6.82 -10.83 4.68
N PRO A 124 7.64 -11.58 5.42
CA PRO A 124 8.94 -12.06 4.95
C PRO A 124 8.87 -12.72 3.57
N GLU A 125 9.76 -12.31 2.66
CA GLU A 125 9.84 -12.75 1.26
C GLU A 125 8.61 -12.44 0.38
N TRP A 126 7.72 -11.54 0.82
CA TRP A 126 6.71 -10.98 -0.06
C TRP A 126 7.35 -10.01 -1.05
N GLU A 127 6.87 -10.05 -2.30
CA GLU A 127 7.34 -9.21 -3.39
C GLU A 127 6.15 -8.68 -4.21
N GLY A 128 6.20 -7.40 -4.63
CA GLY A 128 5.16 -6.82 -5.48
C GLY A 128 4.92 -5.33 -5.30
N PHE A 129 3.99 -4.79 -6.09
CA PHE A 129 3.34 -3.50 -5.80
C PHE A 129 2.32 -3.71 -4.69
N VAL A 130 2.28 -2.80 -3.72
CA VAL A 130 1.33 -2.91 -2.60
C VAL A 130 -0.03 -2.44 -3.06
N THR A 131 -1.07 -3.24 -2.84
CA THR A 131 -2.45 -2.76 -2.96
C THR A 131 -2.79 -1.94 -1.72
N LEU A 132 -3.31 -0.74 -1.94
CA LEU A 132 -3.71 0.23 -0.93
C LEU A 132 -5.23 0.24 -0.87
N GLU A 133 -5.81 -0.03 0.30
CA GLU A 133 -7.23 0.06 0.56
C GLU A 133 -7.54 1.41 1.22
N ILE A 134 -8.17 2.34 0.48
CA ILE A 134 -8.40 3.71 0.94
C ILE A 134 -9.89 3.94 1.11
N SER A 135 -10.34 4.12 2.34
CA SER A 135 -11.74 4.37 2.69
C SER A 135 -11.98 5.85 2.96
N ASN A 136 -13.05 6.39 2.35
CA ASN A 136 -13.58 7.70 2.67
C ASN A 136 -14.71 7.53 3.70
N THR A 137 -14.44 7.91 4.96
CA THR A 137 -15.41 7.81 6.05
C THR A 137 -16.28 9.07 6.21
N THR A 138 -16.14 10.03 5.28
CA THR A 138 -16.88 11.30 5.34
C THR A 138 -18.13 11.26 4.45
N PRO A 139 -19.13 12.12 4.73
CA PRO A 139 -20.33 12.25 3.87
C PRO A 139 -20.06 13.06 2.59
N LEU A 140 -18.82 13.48 2.32
CA LEU A 140 -18.43 14.26 1.16
C LEU A 140 -17.49 13.46 0.25
N PRO A 141 -17.48 13.71 -1.08
CA PRO A 141 -16.43 13.18 -1.95
C PRO A 141 -15.06 13.66 -1.51
N ALA A 142 -14.07 12.76 -1.48
CA ALA A 142 -12.72 13.07 -1.05
C ALA A 142 -11.70 12.86 -2.19
N LYS A 143 -10.69 13.74 -2.27
CA LYS A 143 -9.64 13.66 -3.29
C LYS A 143 -8.41 12.93 -2.78
N VAL A 144 -7.84 12.09 -3.65
CA VAL A 144 -6.51 11.51 -3.48
C VAL A 144 -5.67 11.87 -4.70
N TYR A 145 -4.42 12.28 -4.48
CA TYR A 145 -3.52 12.80 -5.53
C TYR A 145 -2.48 11.73 -5.90
N SER A 146 -2.44 11.36 -7.18
CA SER A 146 -1.46 10.41 -7.72
C SER A 146 -0.04 11.01 -7.68
N ASN A 147 0.95 10.13 -7.62
CA ASN A 147 2.37 10.47 -7.51
C ASN A 147 2.78 11.19 -6.21
N GLU A 148 1.88 11.30 -5.24
CA GLU A 148 2.12 11.89 -3.93
C GLU A 148 2.09 10.84 -2.82
N GLY A 149 2.59 11.20 -1.62
CA GLY A 149 2.65 10.32 -0.46
C GLY A 149 1.26 9.96 0.08
N ILE A 150 1.02 8.68 0.35
CA ILE A 150 -0.28 8.17 0.83
C ILE A 150 -0.17 7.43 2.17
N ALA A 151 0.91 6.74 2.40
CA ALA A 151 1.13 5.91 3.58
C ALA A 151 2.61 5.83 3.91
N GLN A 152 2.95 5.42 5.14
CA GLN A 152 4.31 5.17 5.59
C GLN A 152 4.51 3.69 5.90
N VAL A 153 5.57 3.11 5.37
CA VAL A 153 6.01 1.75 5.67
C VAL A 153 7.11 1.79 6.71
N LEU A 154 6.92 1.07 7.81
CA LEU A 154 7.89 0.84 8.87
C LEU A 154 8.50 -0.55 8.70
N PHE A 155 9.80 -0.66 8.88
CA PHE A 155 10.55 -1.92 8.71
C PHE A 155 11.07 -2.41 10.06
N PHE A 156 10.82 -3.68 10.34
CA PHE A 156 11.25 -4.34 11.58
C PHE A 156 12.09 -5.57 11.24
N THR A 157 13.28 -5.67 11.79
CA THR A 157 14.07 -6.90 11.71
C THR A 157 13.74 -7.80 12.89
N ALA A 158 13.57 -9.09 12.63
CA ALA A 158 13.44 -10.10 13.67
C ALA A 158 14.81 -10.57 14.16
N ASP A 159 14.87 -11.02 15.42
CA ASP A 159 16.10 -11.57 16.02
C ASP A 159 16.39 -12.97 15.47
N GLU A 160 15.36 -13.70 15.06
CA GLU A 160 15.43 -14.99 14.41
C GLU A 160 14.67 -14.97 13.08
N VAL A 161 15.11 -15.77 12.11
CA VAL A 161 14.45 -15.91 10.82
C VAL A 161 13.24 -16.84 10.98
N CYS A 162 12.11 -16.47 10.37
CA CYS A 162 10.90 -17.29 10.40
C CYS A 162 11.12 -18.66 9.70
N GLU A 163 10.53 -19.73 10.24
CA GLU A 163 10.58 -21.06 9.63
C GLU A 163 9.87 -21.07 8.27
N THR A 164 8.71 -20.41 8.19
CA THR A 164 7.87 -20.39 6.99
C THR A 164 7.56 -18.95 6.57
N SER A 165 8.06 -18.54 5.39
CA SER A 165 7.82 -17.22 4.82
C SER A 165 6.55 -17.15 3.97
N TYR A 166 6.21 -15.95 3.47
CA TYR A 166 5.10 -15.76 2.53
C TYR A 166 5.31 -16.52 1.22
N LYS A 167 6.54 -16.55 0.73
CA LYS A 167 6.94 -17.28 -0.47
C LYS A 167 6.82 -18.81 -0.28
N ASP A 168 7.25 -19.31 0.88
CA ASP A 168 7.15 -20.76 1.20
C ASP A 168 5.69 -21.23 1.21
N ARG A 169 4.77 -20.39 1.70
CA ARG A 169 3.33 -20.66 1.71
C ARG A 169 2.64 -20.46 0.36
N LYS A 170 3.37 -20.00 -0.68
CA LYS A 170 2.80 -19.62 -1.99
C LYS A 170 1.65 -18.63 -1.84
N GLY A 171 1.86 -17.58 -1.05
CA GLY A 171 0.83 -16.61 -0.70
C GLY A 171 0.14 -16.02 -1.94
N LYS A 172 -1.18 -15.87 -1.87
CA LYS A 172 -2.04 -15.53 -3.04
C LYS A 172 -1.80 -14.16 -3.64
N TYR A 173 -1.11 -13.25 -2.94
CA TYR A 173 -0.82 -11.89 -3.38
C TYR A 173 0.68 -11.64 -3.64
N ASP A 174 1.44 -12.70 -3.89
CA ASP A 174 2.84 -12.57 -4.29
C ASP A 174 2.97 -12.06 -5.72
N LYS A 175 4.01 -11.23 -5.98
CA LYS A 175 4.35 -10.65 -7.29
C LYS A 175 3.21 -9.89 -7.96
N GLN A 176 2.48 -9.09 -7.18
CA GLN A 176 1.42 -8.24 -7.72
C GLN A 176 1.99 -7.21 -8.70
N THR A 177 1.39 -7.11 -9.89
CA THR A 177 1.81 -6.21 -10.97
C THR A 177 0.86 -5.03 -11.18
N GLY A 178 -0.29 -5.00 -10.50
CA GLY A 178 -1.32 -3.97 -10.61
C GLY A 178 -2.20 -3.89 -9.37
N VAL A 179 -3.32 -3.20 -9.45
CA VAL A 179 -4.33 -3.13 -8.39
C VAL A 179 -5.10 -4.46 -8.35
N VAL A 180 -4.93 -5.21 -7.28
CA VAL A 180 -5.49 -6.56 -7.14
C VAL A 180 -6.68 -6.56 -6.18
N PRO A 181 -7.91 -6.83 -6.64
CA PRO A 181 -9.08 -7.04 -5.78
C PRO A 181 -8.97 -8.30 -4.93
N ALA A 182 -9.93 -8.47 -4.02
CA ALA A 182 -10.01 -9.69 -3.21
C ALA A 182 -10.05 -10.94 -4.11
N LYS A 183 -9.07 -11.82 -3.95
CA LYS A 183 -9.03 -13.11 -4.66
C LYS A 183 -9.94 -14.10 -3.94
N VAL A 184 -10.92 -14.60 -4.67
CA VAL A 184 -11.84 -15.64 -4.18
C VAL A 184 -11.04 -16.89 -3.80
N ILE A 185 -11.34 -17.47 -2.65
CA ILE A 185 -10.79 -18.76 -2.23
C ILE A 185 -11.58 -19.84 -2.98
N LYS A 186 -10.90 -20.55 -3.87
CA LYS A 186 -11.46 -21.73 -4.54
C LYS A 186 -11.32 -22.95 -3.64
#